data_673bff50e7d514f7b6adfdc3f9f64584
#
_entry.id   673bff50e7d514f7b6adfdc3f9f64584
#
_cell.length_a   1.000
_cell.length_b   1.000
_cell.length_c   1.000
_cell.angle_alpha   90.00
_cell.angle_beta   90.00
_cell.angle_gamma   90.00
#
_symmetry.space_group_name_H-M   'P 1'
#
loop_
_entity.id
_entity.type
_entity.pdbx_description
1 polymer ?
#
loop_
_entity_poly.entity_id
_entity_poly.type
_entity_poly.pdbx_seq_one_letter_code
_entity_poly.pdbx_strand_id
1 'polypeptide(L)'
;MAEAGPISTITIAFSSFVGVILGGILSDRWVQKNIRGRVYTGAIGLGLTVPALMLLGFGSSFVAVIGAGLLFGIGFGIFDANNMPILCQFVSAKHRGTAYGIMNMTGVFAGAAVTQLLGKWTDGGSLGEGFAMLSIIVLIALALQLYFLRPKTDNME
;
A
#
# COMPACT_ATOMS: atom_id res chain seq x y z
N MET A 1 -12.18 -3.60 -25.17
CA MET A 1 -11.76 -2.74 -24.04
C MET A 1 -12.71 -2.81 -22.82
N ALA A 2 -13.97 -3.14 -22.96
CA ALA A 2 -14.90 -3.22 -21.83
C ALA A 2 -14.60 -4.31 -20.77
N GLU A 3 -13.90 -5.37 -21.12
CA GLU A 3 -13.61 -6.49 -20.22
C GLU A 3 -12.31 -6.35 -19.41
N ALA A 4 -11.41 -5.47 -19.81
CA ALA A 4 -10.12 -5.30 -19.13
C ALA A 4 -10.26 -4.72 -17.71
N GLY A 5 -11.22 -3.82 -17.48
CA GLY A 5 -11.47 -3.22 -16.18
C GLY A 5 -11.91 -4.23 -15.11
N PRO A 6 -12.96 -5.02 -15.34
CA PRO A 6 -13.41 -6.05 -14.39
C PRO A 6 -12.34 -7.10 -14.08
N ILE A 7 -11.61 -7.57 -15.10
CA ILE A 7 -10.53 -8.56 -14.92
C ILE A 7 -9.42 -8.01 -14.03
N SER A 8 -8.98 -6.77 -14.28
CA SER A 8 -7.95 -6.13 -13.48
C SER A 8 -8.40 -5.95 -12.03
N THR A 9 -9.64 -5.52 -11.80
CA THR A 9 -10.19 -5.33 -10.46
C THR A 9 -10.27 -6.64 -9.68
N ILE A 10 -10.76 -7.71 -10.31
CA ILE A 10 -10.86 -9.05 -9.68
C ILE A 10 -9.44 -9.57 -9.36
N THR A 11 -8.51 -9.40 -10.28
CA THR A 11 -7.10 -9.84 -10.10
C THR A 11 -6.46 -9.12 -8.90
N ILE A 12 -6.61 -7.80 -8.81
CA ILE A 12 -6.09 -7.00 -7.69
C ILE A 12 -6.78 -7.39 -6.38
N ALA A 13 -8.10 -7.54 -6.37
CA ALA A 13 -8.84 -7.91 -5.17
C ALA A 13 -8.43 -9.27 -4.63
N PHE A 14 -8.34 -10.29 -5.50
CA PHE A 14 -7.91 -11.63 -5.12
C PHE A 14 -6.46 -11.65 -4.60
N SER A 15 -5.54 -11.00 -5.30
CA SER A 15 -4.14 -10.91 -4.87
C SER A 15 -3.98 -10.11 -3.58
N SER A 16 -4.78 -9.06 -3.37
CA SER A 16 -4.82 -8.31 -2.12
C SER A 16 -5.29 -9.17 -0.94
N PHE A 17 -6.30 -10.01 -1.14
CA PHE A 17 -6.74 -10.97 -0.11
C PHE A 17 -5.61 -11.90 0.32
N VAL A 18 -4.85 -12.44 -0.63
CA VAL A 18 -3.65 -13.25 -0.34
C VAL A 18 -2.61 -12.40 0.41
N GLY A 19 -2.39 -11.16 -0.04
CA GLY A 19 -1.47 -10.22 0.60
C GLY A 19 -1.82 -9.92 2.06
N VAL A 20 -3.11 -9.73 2.37
CA VAL A 20 -3.60 -9.50 3.75
C VAL A 20 -3.25 -10.68 4.66
N ILE A 21 -3.49 -11.92 4.20
CA ILE A 21 -3.19 -13.12 4.97
C ILE A 21 -1.68 -13.23 5.21
N LEU A 22 -0.87 -13.09 4.16
CA LEU A 22 0.59 -13.16 4.27
C LEU A 22 1.15 -12.04 5.15
N GLY A 23 0.64 -10.83 5.00
CA GLY A 23 1.02 -9.66 5.79
C GLY A 23 0.69 -9.83 7.26
N GLY A 24 -0.48 -10.36 7.60
CA GLY A 24 -0.87 -10.67 8.97
C GLY A 24 0.06 -11.70 9.61
N ILE A 25 0.23 -12.87 8.97
CA ILE A 25 1.08 -13.95 9.48
C ILE A 25 2.54 -13.48 9.67
N LEU A 26 3.10 -12.76 8.70
CA LEU A 26 4.48 -12.29 8.77
C LEU A 26 4.65 -11.27 9.89
N SER A 27 3.72 -10.33 9.99
CA SER A 27 3.68 -9.29 11.00
C SER A 27 3.60 -9.86 12.42
N ASP A 28 2.71 -10.83 12.65
CA ASP A 28 2.52 -11.43 13.96
C ASP A 28 3.75 -12.25 14.41
N ARG A 29 4.44 -12.90 13.48
CA ARG A 29 5.70 -13.58 13.77
C ARG A 29 6.85 -12.60 14.08
N TRP A 30 6.92 -11.50 13.35
CA TRP A 30 8.03 -10.56 13.52
C TRP A 30 7.87 -9.67 14.75
N VAL A 31 6.64 -9.27 15.10
CA VAL A 31 6.41 -8.44 16.30
C VAL A 31 6.82 -9.16 17.58
N GLN A 32 6.77 -10.49 17.61
CA GLN A 32 7.23 -11.30 18.75
C GLN A 32 8.75 -11.19 18.97
N LYS A 33 9.52 -10.92 17.92
CA LYS A 33 10.98 -10.78 17.97
C LYS A 33 11.43 -9.32 18.01
N ASN A 34 10.66 -8.44 17.39
CA ASN A 34 10.99 -7.03 17.26
C ASN A 34 9.71 -6.20 17.20
N ILE A 35 9.55 -5.27 18.13
CA ILE A 35 8.39 -4.36 18.19
C ILE A 35 8.11 -3.62 16.87
N ARG A 36 9.16 -3.37 16.07
CA ARG A 36 9.04 -2.77 14.73
C ARG A 36 8.64 -3.76 13.64
N GLY A 37 8.39 -5.03 13.96
CA GLY A 37 8.05 -6.07 12.99
C GLY A 37 6.89 -5.70 12.09
N ARG A 38 5.86 -5.04 12.63
CA ARG A 38 4.69 -4.56 11.86
C ARG A 38 5.05 -3.45 10.87
N VAL A 39 5.92 -2.52 11.29
CA VAL A 39 6.42 -1.45 10.43
C VAL A 39 7.23 -2.01 9.27
N TYR A 40 8.09 -2.99 9.54
CA TYR A 40 8.88 -3.65 8.49
C TYR A 40 8.01 -4.46 7.53
N THR A 41 6.99 -5.17 8.03
CA THR A 41 6.06 -5.89 7.16
C THR A 41 5.28 -4.94 6.26
N GLY A 42 4.75 -3.84 6.81
CA GLY A 42 4.10 -2.79 6.01
C GLY A 42 5.04 -2.17 4.98
N ALA A 43 6.32 -1.96 5.34
CA ALA A 43 7.34 -1.44 4.43
C ALA A 43 7.63 -2.42 3.26
N ILE A 44 7.63 -3.73 3.49
CA ILE A 44 7.72 -4.73 2.42
C ILE A 44 6.53 -4.62 1.48
N GLY A 45 5.31 -4.48 2.03
CA GLY A 45 4.11 -4.26 1.23
C GLY A 45 4.24 -3.05 0.32
N LEU A 46 4.60 -1.88 0.87
CA LEU A 46 4.87 -0.66 0.08
C LEU A 46 5.99 -0.88 -0.94
N GLY A 47 7.07 -1.55 -0.55
CA GLY A 47 8.18 -1.84 -1.45
C GLY A 47 7.78 -2.65 -2.68
N LEU A 48 6.85 -3.60 -2.53
CA LEU A 48 6.32 -4.40 -3.64
C LEU A 48 5.43 -3.59 -4.59
N THR A 49 4.78 -2.53 -4.12
CA THR A 49 3.97 -1.68 -5.01
C THR A 49 4.82 -0.83 -5.95
N VAL A 50 6.07 -0.54 -5.62
CA VAL A 50 6.98 0.26 -6.47
C VAL A 50 7.24 -0.40 -7.83
N PRO A 51 7.78 -1.65 -7.90
CA PRO A 51 7.97 -2.31 -9.19
C PRO A 51 6.63 -2.59 -9.91
N ALA A 52 5.54 -2.79 -9.17
CA ALA A 52 4.21 -2.92 -9.77
C ALA A 52 3.79 -1.66 -10.53
N LEU A 53 3.96 -0.48 -9.92
CA LEU A 53 3.67 0.81 -10.57
C LEU A 53 4.57 1.05 -11.79
N MET A 54 5.85 0.69 -11.70
CA MET A 54 6.76 0.77 -12.84
C MET A 54 6.33 -0.14 -14.00
N LEU A 55 5.92 -1.37 -13.71
CA LEU A 55 5.39 -2.29 -14.72
C LEU A 55 4.08 -1.78 -15.33
N LEU A 56 3.21 -1.12 -14.57
CA LEU A 56 2.01 -0.48 -15.09
C LEU A 56 2.32 0.71 -15.99
N GLY A 57 3.37 1.48 -15.66
CA GLY A 57 3.77 2.65 -16.42
C GLY A 57 4.44 2.31 -17.76
N PHE A 58 5.30 1.32 -17.77
CA PHE A 58 6.16 1.01 -18.92
C PHE A 58 5.87 -0.35 -19.57
N GLY A 59 5.02 -1.18 -18.95
CA GLY A 59 4.67 -2.49 -19.51
C GLY A 59 3.70 -2.36 -20.68
N SER A 60 4.11 -2.86 -21.86
CA SER A 60 3.28 -2.84 -23.07
C SER A 60 2.53 -4.14 -23.33
N SER A 61 2.78 -5.20 -22.56
CA SER A 61 2.17 -6.52 -22.76
C SER A 61 1.05 -6.79 -21.75
N PHE A 62 0.04 -7.54 -22.18
CA PHE A 62 -1.05 -7.98 -21.31
C PHE A 62 -0.55 -8.76 -20.07
N VAL A 63 0.49 -9.57 -20.26
CA VAL A 63 1.13 -10.34 -19.18
C VAL A 63 1.79 -9.39 -18.16
N ALA A 64 2.43 -8.31 -18.61
CA ALA A 64 3.03 -7.31 -17.73
C ALA A 64 1.96 -6.59 -16.88
N VAL A 65 0.82 -6.26 -17.47
CA VAL A 65 -0.30 -5.59 -16.76
C VAL A 65 -0.91 -6.52 -15.70
N ILE A 66 -1.15 -7.79 -16.02
CA ILE A 66 -1.64 -8.77 -15.05
C ILE A 66 -0.61 -8.99 -13.94
N GLY A 67 0.66 -9.18 -14.28
CA GLY A 67 1.74 -9.35 -13.31
C GLY A 67 1.88 -8.15 -12.38
N ALA A 68 1.77 -6.94 -12.92
CA ALA A 68 1.75 -5.71 -12.15
C ALA A 68 0.55 -5.64 -11.20
N GLY A 69 -0.65 -6.02 -11.67
CA GLY A 69 -1.86 -6.07 -10.84
C GLY A 69 -1.76 -7.06 -9.69
N LEU A 70 -1.22 -8.26 -9.94
CA LEU A 70 -0.96 -9.27 -8.91
C LEU A 70 0.05 -8.75 -7.86
N LEU A 71 1.15 -8.20 -8.32
CA LEU A 71 2.21 -7.68 -7.44
C LEU A 71 1.73 -6.49 -6.62
N PHE A 72 0.98 -5.58 -7.25
CA PHE A 72 0.36 -4.44 -6.58
C PHE A 72 -0.65 -4.90 -5.51
N GLY A 73 -1.54 -5.84 -5.87
CA GLY A 73 -2.54 -6.35 -4.94
C GLY A 73 -1.89 -7.02 -3.72
N ILE A 74 -0.91 -7.90 -3.92
CA ILE A 74 -0.18 -8.54 -2.81
C ILE A 74 0.50 -7.48 -1.93
N GLY A 75 1.23 -6.54 -2.53
CA GLY A 75 1.92 -5.47 -1.82
C GLY A 75 0.96 -4.59 -1.02
N PHE A 76 -0.14 -4.15 -1.65
CA PHE A 76 -1.18 -3.38 -1.01
C PHE A 76 -1.83 -4.15 0.16
N GLY A 77 -2.17 -5.42 -0.03
CA GLY A 77 -2.76 -6.26 1.01
C GLY A 77 -1.84 -6.42 2.23
N ILE A 78 -0.54 -6.66 2.00
CA ILE A 78 0.46 -6.72 3.08
C ILE A 78 0.53 -5.40 3.84
N PHE A 79 0.55 -4.27 3.12
CA PHE A 79 0.58 -2.94 3.73
C PHE A 79 -0.69 -2.65 4.53
N ASP A 80 -1.85 -2.86 3.93
CA ASP A 80 -3.16 -2.54 4.51
C ASP A 80 -3.45 -3.34 5.79
N ALA A 81 -3.11 -4.62 5.81
CA ALA A 81 -3.23 -5.49 7.00
C ALA A 81 -2.46 -4.94 8.22
N ASN A 82 -1.44 -4.12 8.00
CA ASN A 82 -0.60 -3.59 9.06
C ASN A 82 -0.94 -2.14 9.48
N ASN A 83 -1.79 -1.44 8.75
CA ASN A 83 -2.13 -0.04 9.02
C ASN A 83 -2.72 0.16 10.41
N MET A 84 -3.81 -0.53 10.73
CA MET A 84 -4.44 -0.44 12.05
C MET A 84 -3.53 -0.96 13.16
N PRO A 85 -2.87 -2.12 13.05
CA PRO A 85 -1.92 -2.60 14.04
C PRO A 85 -0.75 -1.65 14.30
N ILE A 86 -0.20 -1.01 13.26
CA ILE A 86 0.85 0.01 13.43
C ILE A 86 0.30 1.20 14.20
N LEU A 87 -0.87 1.74 13.80
CA LEU A 87 -1.50 2.86 14.49
C LEU A 87 -1.68 2.57 15.98
N CYS A 88 -2.10 1.35 16.34
CA CYS A 88 -2.30 0.93 17.72
C CYS A 88 -1.01 0.93 18.56
N GLN A 89 0.16 0.91 17.95
CA GLN A 89 1.44 1.03 18.66
C GLN A 89 1.79 2.47 19.05
N PHE A 90 1.11 3.46 18.47
CA PHE A 90 1.38 4.89 18.70
C PHE A 90 0.24 5.62 19.43
N VAL A 91 -0.95 5.03 19.46
CA VAL A 91 -2.16 5.67 20.00
C VAL A 91 -2.73 4.84 21.14
N SER A 92 -3.03 5.50 22.27
CA SER A 92 -3.68 4.85 23.43
C SER A 92 -5.05 4.26 23.05
N ALA A 93 -5.46 3.18 23.72
CA ALA A 93 -6.68 2.43 23.43
C ALA A 93 -7.93 3.32 23.33
N LYS A 94 -8.02 4.36 24.16
CA LYS A 94 -9.14 5.32 24.22
C LYS A 94 -9.33 6.13 22.92
N HIS A 95 -8.25 6.36 22.16
CA HIS A 95 -8.27 7.24 20.98
C HIS A 95 -8.07 6.50 19.64
N ARG A 96 -7.96 5.17 19.65
CA ARG A 96 -7.68 4.37 18.45
C ARG A 96 -8.73 4.54 17.35
N GLY A 97 -10.02 4.57 17.72
CA GLY A 97 -11.10 4.76 16.75
C GLY A 97 -11.02 6.09 16.02
N THR A 98 -10.82 7.18 16.76
CA THR A 98 -10.68 8.53 16.18
C THR A 98 -9.44 8.63 15.30
N ALA A 99 -8.30 8.13 15.76
CA ALA A 99 -7.05 8.15 15.00
C ALA A 99 -7.16 7.33 13.70
N TYR A 100 -7.81 6.17 13.76
CA TYR A 100 -8.06 5.34 12.58
C TYR A 100 -9.01 6.04 11.59
N GLY A 101 -10.05 6.69 12.09
CA GLY A 101 -10.97 7.49 11.26
C GLY A 101 -10.24 8.62 10.52
N ILE A 102 -9.37 9.37 11.21
CA ILE A 102 -8.55 10.43 10.60
C ILE A 102 -7.60 9.85 9.54
N MET A 103 -6.94 8.74 9.85
CA MET A 103 -6.04 8.06 8.92
C MET A 103 -6.77 7.63 7.64
N ASN A 104 -7.95 7.00 7.77
CA ASN A 104 -8.77 6.59 6.63
C ASN A 104 -9.26 7.79 5.81
N MET A 105 -9.74 8.85 6.47
CA MET A 105 -10.18 10.06 5.79
C MET A 105 -9.04 10.69 4.97
N THR A 106 -7.85 10.78 5.56
CA THR A 106 -6.66 11.26 4.83
C THR A 106 -6.34 10.38 3.63
N GLY A 107 -6.44 9.05 3.77
CA GLY A 107 -6.24 8.10 2.69
C GLY A 107 -7.24 8.27 1.54
N VAL A 108 -8.52 8.49 1.87
CA VAL A 108 -9.58 8.74 0.87
C VAL A 108 -9.31 10.02 0.10
N PHE A 109 -8.97 11.12 0.77
CA PHE A 109 -8.63 12.39 0.10
C PHE A 109 -7.39 12.26 -0.78
N ALA A 110 -6.34 11.60 -0.29
CA ALA A 110 -5.14 11.33 -1.08
C ALA A 110 -5.45 10.47 -2.30
N GLY A 111 -6.27 9.42 -2.14
CA GLY A 111 -6.72 8.56 -3.24
C GLY A 111 -7.51 9.32 -4.29
N ALA A 112 -8.43 10.21 -3.89
CA ALA A 112 -9.18 11.06 -4.81
C ALA A 112 -8.26 12.01 -5.60
N ALA A 113 -7.28 12.64 -4.94
CA ALA A 113 -6.30 13.50 -5.59
C ALA A 113 -5.44 12.73 -6.61
N VAL A 114 -4.96 11.54 -6.24
CA VAL A 114 -4.18 10.66 -7.14
C VAL A 114 -5.03 10.24 -8.34
N THR A 115 -6.28 9.85 -8.14
CA THR A 115 -7.19 9.46 -9.23
C THR A 115 -7.41 10.61 -10.20
N GLN A 116 -7.60 11.84 -9.68
CA GLN A 116 -7.75 13.03 -10.53
C GLN A 116 -6.49 13.35 -11.34
N LEU A 117 -5.32 13.21 -10.73
CA LEU A 117 -4.04 13.42 -11.41
C LEU A 117 -3.81 12.38 -12.50
N LEU A 118 -4.04 11.09 -12.19
CA LEU A 118 -3.93 10.02 -13.18
C LEU A 118 -4.90 10.20 -14.36
N GLY A 119 -6.13 10.67 -14.10
CA GLY A 119 -7.08 11.01 -15.14
C GLY A 119 -6.52 12.07 -16.11
N LYS A 120 -5.96 13.15 -15.59
CA LYS A 120 -5.34 14.22 -16.43
C LYS A 120 -4.14 13.70 -17.22
N TRP A 121 -3.31 12.84 -16.66
CA TRP A 121 -2.19 12.23 -17.39
C TRP A 121 -2.66 11.23 -18.45
N THR A 122 -3.76 10.54 -18.22
CA THR A 122 -4.39 9.68 -19.22
C THR A 122 -4.86 10.47 -20.41
N ASP A 123 -5.56 11.60 -20.18
CA ASP A 123 -6.05 12.49 -21.21
C ASP A 123 -4.90 13.14 -22.01
N GLY A 124 -3.79 13.41 -21.35
CA GLY A 124 -2.56 13.94 -21.97
C GLY A 124 -1.67 12.90 -22.66
N GLY A 125 -2.01 11.61 -22.62
CA GLY A 125 -1.23 10.52 -23.22
C GLY A 125 0.06 10.18 -22.46
N SER A 126 0.26 10.70 -21.23
CA SER A 126 1.46 10.52 -20.41
C SER A 126 1.22 9.65 -19.15
N LEU A 127 0.31 8.69 -19.24
CA LEU A 127 -0.06 7.82 -18.13
C LEU A 127 1.15 7.07 -17.53
N GLY A 128 2.09 6.64 -18.36
CA GLY A 128 3.31 5.96 -17.92
C GLY A 128 4.17 6.84 -17.02
N GLU A 129 4.33 8.13 -17.34
CA GLU A 129 5.03 9.09 -16.52
C GLU A 129 4.32 9.30 -15.17
N GLY A 130 2.97 9.30 -15.17
CA GLY A 130 2.16 9.39 -13.98
C GLY A 130 2.42 8.24 -13.02
N PHE A 131 2.47 7.00 -13.49
CA PHE A 131 2.82 5.84 -12.67
C PHE A 131 4.27 5.88 -12.16
N ALA A 132 5.21 6.36 -12.97
CA ALA A 132 6.59 6.56 -12.54
C ALA A 132 6.68 7.58 -11.41
N MET A 133 5.99 8.72 -11.50
CA MET A 133 5.92 9.71 -10.42
C MET A 133 5.30 9.14 -9.14
N LEU A 134 4.22 8.35 -9.25
CA LEU A 134 3.62 7.68 -8.10
C LEU A 134 4.59 6.71 -7.44
N SER A 135 5.40 5.98 -8.20
CA SER A 135 6.40 5.07 -7.65
C SER A 135 7.46 5.82 -6.82
N ILE A 136 7.86 7.02 -7.24
CA ILE A 136 8.77 7.88 -6.49
C ILE A 136 8.12 8.34 -5.18
N ILE A 137 6.85 8.76 -5.23
CA ILE A 137 6.09 9.17 -4.03
C ILE A 137 6.02 8.02 -3.03
N VAL A 138 5.75 6.79 -3.51
CA VAL A 138 5.71 5.59 -2.65
C VAL A 138 7.08 5.29 -2.06
N LEU A 139 8.18 5.46 -2.80
CA LEU A 139 9.54 5.31 -2.28
C LEU A 139 9.84 6.32 -1.16
N ILE A 140 9.43 7.58 -1.34
CA ILE A 140 9.56 8.59 -0.30
C ILE A 140 8.72 8.21 0.93
N ALA A 141 7.48 7.79 0.75
CA ALA A 141 6.61 7.33 1.84
C ALA A 141 7.22 6.13 2.59
N LEU A 142 7.80 5.16 1.87
CA LEU A 142 8.52 4.02 2.43
C LEU A 142 9.71 4.48 3.29
N ALA A 143 10.52 5.41 2.79
CA ALA A 143 11.66 5.95 3.53
C ALA A 143 11.19 6.68 4.81
N LEU A 144 10.14 7.51 4.71
CA LEU A 144 9.54 8.20 5.85
C LEU A 144 8.97 7.22 6.87
N GLN A 145 8.27 6.16 6.41
CA GLN A 145 7.74 5.11 7.27
C GLN A 145 8.85 4.46 8.08
N LEU A 146 9.95 4.06 7.46
CA LEU A 146 11.07 3.40 8.13
C LEU A 146 11.83 4.34 9.07
N TYR A 147 11.91 5.62 8.73
CA TYR A 147 12.61 6.63 9.52
C TYR A 147 11.81 7.08 10.74
N PHE A 148 10.54 7.44 10.56
CA PHE A 148 9.71 8.05 11.61
C PHE A 148 8.98 7.02 12.48
N LEU A 149 8.52 5.89 11.94
CA LEU A 149 7.75 4.93 12.72
C LEU A 149 8.67 4.06 13.59
N ARG A 150 8.91 4.56 14.79
CA ARG A 150 9.70 3.89 15.84
C ARG A 150 8.83 3.71 17.08
N PRO A 151 8.02 2.64 17.16
CA PRO A 151 7.17 2.39 18.33
C PRO A 151 8.04 2.19 19.58
N LYS A 152 7.57 2.72 20.72
CA LYS A 152 8.19 2.53 22.04
C LYS A 152 7.42 1.44 22.78
N THR A 153 8.10 0.73 23.67
CA THR A 153 7.52 -0.36 24.48
C THR A 153 6.42 0.14 25.43
N ASP A 154 6.50 1.39 25.85
CA ASP A 154 5.60 1.96 26.87
C ASP A 154 4.14 2.21 26.41
N ASN A 155 3.85 2.09 25.13
CA ASN A 155 2.52 2.35 24.56
C ASN A 155 1.66 1.09 24.36
N MET A 156 2.09 -0.07 24.87
CA MET A 156 1.40 -1.34 24.64
C MET A 156 0.49 -1.79 25.80
N GLU A 157 0.33 -0.98 26.85
CA GLU A 157 -0.62 -1.21 27.95
C GLU A 157 -2.01 -0.63 27.68
#